data_789a77699c26f78a47f19a9fb1708774
#
_entry.id   789a77699c26f78a47f19a9fb1708774
#
_cell.length_a   1.000
_cell.length_b   1.000
_cell.length_c   1.000
_cell.angle_alpha   90.00
_cell.angle_beta   90.00
_cell.angle_gamma   90.00
#
_symmetry.space_group_name_H-M   'P 1'
#
loop_
_entity.id
_entity.type
_entity.pdbx_description
1 polymer ?
#
loop_
_entity_poly.entity_id
_entity_poly.type
_entity_poly.pdbx_seq_one_letter_code
_entity_poly.pdbx_strand_id
1 'polypeptide(L)'
;AFRKALNGKHVSVEACNNLGNALLRYGKLGEAIEWLKKALVIRPGHASAHNNLGRVFQSLGKPELAVASFRDAIAAKPDLLEAHSNLVYALKLSPDALASDIKSEAIAFGRVVSNNVKSKGNRTNTRDRDKRIRVGIVSGDLRSHVIARLLEPVLSNIDRSRIAFVAYSNSSIDDATTQRLRSWFSDWRSIVGIRDEQVVETISD
;
A
#
# COMPACT_ATOMS: atom_id res chain seq x y z
N ALA A 1 -23.84 -0.64 13.67
CA ALA A 1 -24.03 -2.01 13.18
C ALA A 1 -23.14 -3.00 13.97
N PHE A 2 -21.81 -2.80 14.05
CA PHE A 2 -20.87 -3.74 14.70
C PHE A 2 -21.12 -3.97 16.22
N ARG A 3 -21.43 -2.92 16.99
CA ARG A 3 -21.78 -3.07 18.43
C ARG A 3 -23.02 -3.95 18.67
N LYS A 4 -23.99 -3.99 17.75
CA LYS A 4 -25.17 -4.87 17.86
C LYS A 4 -24.85 -6.35 17.62
N ALA A 5 -23.89 -6.66 16.77
CA ALA A 5 -23.45 -8.03 16.51
C ALA A 5 -22.72 -8.68 17.69
N LEU A 6 -22.26 -7.88 18.67
CA LEU A 6 -21.49 -8.32 19.82
C LEU A 6 -22.36 -8.68 21.04
N ASN A 7 -23.66 -8.40 20.99
CA ASN A 7 -24.63 -8.78 22.07
C ASN A 7 -25.14 -10.23 21.92
N GLY A 8 -24.66 -10.98 20.94
CA GLY A 8 -24.95 -12.41 20.78
C GLY A 8 -24.00 -13.29 21.60
N LYS A 9 -24.42 -14.49 21.94
CA LYS A 9 -23.68 -15.46 22.78
C LYS A 9 -22.31 -15.89 22.28
N HIS A 10 -21.89 -15.49 21.04
CA HIS A 10 -20.59 -15.80 20.45
C HIS A 10 -19.99 -14.57 19.77
N VAL A 11 -19.06 -13.92 20.47
CA VAL A 11 -18.24 -12.84 19.87
C VAL A 11 -17.19 -13.46 18.96
N SER A 12 -17.29 -13.26 17.64
CA SER A 12 -16.32 -13.82 16.69
C SER A 12 -15.02 -13.01 16.68
N VAL A 13 -13.91 -13.68 16.40
CA VAL A 13 -12.58 -13.06 16.23
C VAL A 13 -12.63 -12.00 15.14
N GLU A 14 -13.29 -12.32 14.04
CA GLU A 14 -13.43 -11.44 12.88
C GLU A 14 -14.22 -10.17 13.24
N ALA A 15 -15.29 -10.30 14.02
CA ALA A 15 -16.08 -9.15 14.48
C ALA A 15 -15.25 -8.22 15.38
N CYS A 16 -14.48 -8.78 16.31
CA CYS A 16 -13.57 -8.02 17.18
C CYS A 16 -12.49 -7.30 16.36
N ASN A 17 -11.86 -8.00 15.44
CA ASN A 17 -10.82 -7.43 14.56
C ASN A 17 -11.40 -6.31 13.68
N ASN A 18 -12.55 -6.52 13.05
CA ASN A 18 -13.17 -5.55 12.17
C ASN A 18 -13.62 -4.29 12.93
N LEU A 19 -14.14 -4.47 14.15
CA LEU A 19 -14.48 -3.33 15.01
C LEU A 19 -13.23 -2.57 15.45
N GLY A 20 -12.16 -3.27 15.85
CA GLY A 20 -10.87 -2.66 16.17
C GLY A 20 -10.29 -1.85 15.00
N ASN A 21 -10.33 -2.39 13.79
CA ASN A 21 -9.90 -1.66 12.58
C ASN A 21 -10.80 -0.45 12.27
N ALA A 22 -12.12 -0.56 12.44
CA ALA A 22 -13.03 0.57 12.29
C ALA A 22 -12.73 1.68 13.32
N LEU A 23 -12.52 1.32 14.58
CA LEU A 23 -12.18 2.26 15.65
C LEU A 23 -10.83 2.96 15.39
N LEU A 24 -9.83 2.24 14.89
CA LEU A 24 -8.57 2.83 14.44
C LEU A 24 -8.80 3.91 13.38
N ARG A 25 -9.62 3.63 12.36
CA ARG A 25 -9.96 4.60 11.30
C ARG A 25 -10.70 5.84 11.82
N TYR A 26 -11.45 5.71 12.91
CA TYR A 26 -12.11 6.82 13.59
C TYR A 26 -11.24 7.52 14.65
N GLY A 27 -9.97 7.13 14.79
CA GLY A 27 -9.05 7.71 15.77
C GLY A 27 -9.32 7.29 17.22
N LYS A 28 -10.20 6.32 17.47
CA LYS A 28 -10.54 5.80 18.80
C LYS A 28 -9.54 4.72 19.23
N LEU A 29 -8.29 5.13 19.40
CA LEU A 29 -7.14 4.22 19.52
C LEU A 29 -7.21 3.32 20.76
N GLY A 30 -7.68 3.84 21.91
CA GLY A 30 -7.85 3.06 23.14
C GLY A 30 -8.88 1.94 22.97
N GLU A 31 -10.09 2.27 22.46
CA GLU A 31 -11.13 1.28 22.18
C GLU A 31 -10.65 0.24 21.13
N ALA A 32 -9.88 0.69 20.13
CA ALA A 32 -9.32 -0.20 19.12
C ALA A 32 -8.40 -1.27 19.74
N ILE A 33 -7.49 -0.87 20.65
CA ILE A 33 -6.61 -1.81 21.36
C ILE A 33 -7.42 -2.85 22.13
N GLU A 34 -8.46 -2.43 22.85
CA GLU A 34 -9.29 -3.36 23.63
C GLU A 34 -9.94 -4.43 22.75
N TRP A 35 -10.51 -4.04 21.60
CA TRP A 35 -11.16 -4.97 20.68
C TRP A 35 -10.18 -5.88 19.96
N LEU A 36 -9.02 -5.35 19.56
CA LEU A 36 -7.98 -6.16 18.94
C LEU A 36 -7.37 -7.16 19.93
N LYS A 37 -7.14 -6.76 21.18
CA LYS A 37 -6.72 -7.70 22.24
C LYS A 37 -7.77 -8.79 22.50
N LYS A 38 -9.08 -8.46 22.51
CA LYS A 38 -10.13 -9.47 22.59
C LYS A 38 -10.08 -10.47 21.42
N ALA A 39 -9.82 -9.99 20.20
CA ALA A 39 -9.61 -10.88 19.06
C ALA A 39 -8.44 -11.85 19.29
N LEU A 40 -7.31 -11.34 19.82
CA LEU A 40 -6.12 -12.12 20.10
C LEU A 40 -6.27 -13.08 21.30
N VAL A 41 -7.13 -12.76 22.28
CA VAL A 41 -7.50 -13.69 23.35
C VAL A 41 -8.26 -14.89 22.78
N ILE A 42 -9.18 -14.67 21.83
CA ILE A 42 -9.95 -15.74 21.19
C ILE A 42 -9.06 -16.56 20.23
N ARG A 43 -8.20 -15.89 19.44
CA ARG A 43 -7.27 -16.52 18.49
C ARG A 43 -5.92 -15.81 18.54
N PRO A 44 -4.95 -16.33 19.33
CA PRO A 44 -3.63 -15.70 19.47
C PRO A 44 -2.87 -15.53 18.16
N GLY A 45 -3.01 -16.44 17.20
CA GLY A 45 -2.38 -16.38 15.89
C GLY A 45 -3.19 -15.63 14.82
N HIS A 46 -4.06 -14.68 15.19
CA HIS A 46 -4.83 -13.93 14.18
C HIS A 46 -4.01 -12.79 13.58
N ALA A 47 -3.34 -13.08 12.47
CA ALA A 47 -2.39 -12.17 11.80
C ALA A 47 -2.94 -10.76 11.56
N SER A 48 -4.20 -10.64 11.08
CA SER A 48 -4.80 -9.32 10.82
C SER A 48 -5.03 -8.51 12.09
N ALA A 49 -5.29 -9.17 13.25
CA ALA A 49 -5.44 -8.46 14.52
C ALA A 49 -4.09 -7.94 15.03
N HIS A 50 -3.02 -8.73 14.92
CA HIS A 50 -1.65 -8.28 15.19
C HIS A 50 -1.26 -7.10 14.28
N ASN A 51 -1.52 -7.20 12.97
CA ASN A 51 -1.23 -6.13 12.03
C ASN A 51 -2.01 -4.85 12.38
N ASN A 52 -3.30 -4.95 12.69
CA ASN A 52 -4.10 -3.80 13.08
C ASN A 52 -3.65 -3.21 14.42
N LEU A 53 -3.21 -4.03 15.38
CA LEU A 53 -2.65 -3.57 16.65
C LEU A 53 -1.34 -2.80 16.43
N GLY A 54 -0.47 -3.28 15.54
CA GLY A 54 0.74 -2.57 15.11
C GLY A 54 0.42 -1.19 14.54
N ARG A 55 -0.60 -1.10 13.68
CA ARG A 55 -1.06 0.18 13.13
C ARG A 55 -1.60 1.14 14.21
N VAL A 56 -2.27 0.62 15.24
CA VAL A 56 -2.70 1.43 16.38
C VAL A 56 -1.50 1.98 17.14
N PHE A 57 -0.50 1.15 17.44
CA PHE A 57 0.72 1.60 18.11
C PHE A 57 1.52 2.62 17.28
N GLN A 58 1.57 2.43 15.98
CA GLN A 58 2.15 3.40 15.06
C GLN A 58 1.43 4.75 15.12
N SER A 59 0.10 4.76 15.14
CA SER A 59 -0.71 5.98 15.30
C SER A 59 -0.53 6.65 16.66
N LEU A 60 -0.12 5.90 17.68
CA LEU A 60 0.21 6.39 19.02
C LEU A 60 1.67 6.87 19.14
N GLY A 61 2.47 6.82 18.07
CA GLY A 61 3.89 7.15 18.11
C GLY A 61 4.73 6.18 18.95
N LYS A 62 4.35 4.90 18.99
CA LYS A 62 5.03 3.81 19.72
C LYS A 62 5.62 2.79 18.73
N PRO A 63 6.70 3.16 18.01
CA PRO A 63 7.22 2.35 16.92
C PRO A 63 7.74 0.97 17.38
N GLU A 64 8.28 0.84 18.58
CA GLU A 64 8.80 -0.44 19.11
C GLU A 64 7.64 -1.45 19.30
N LEU A 65 6.50 -1.01 19.84
CA LEU A 65 5.31 -1.84 19.99
C LEU A 65 4.69 -2.17 18.64
N ALA A 66 4.76 -1.23 17.70
CA ALA A 66 4.30 -1.46 16.33
C ALA A 66 5.15 -2.54 15.65
N VAL A 67 6.49 -2.44 15.73
CA VAL A 67 7.44 -3.44 15.20
C VAL A 67 7.15 -4.82 15.77
N ALA A 68 6.99 -4.95 17.10
CA ALA A 68 6.67 -6.22 17.73
C ALA A 68 5.36 -6.81 17.17
N SER A 69 4.31 -6.00 17.10
CA SER A 69 3.00 -6.44 16.60
C SER A 69 3.03 -6.85 15.12
N PHE A 70 3.79 -6.15 14.27
CA PHE A 70 3.92 -6.53 12.87
C PHE A 70 4.75 -7.82 12.70
N ARG A 71 5.77 -8.04 13.54
CA ARG A 71 6.50 -9.32 13.56
C ARG A 71 5.60 -10.48 13.96
N ASP A 72 4.74 -10.31 14.97
CA ASP A 72 3.74 -11.32 15.35
C ASP A 72 2.76 -11.61 14.19
N ALA A 73 2.34 -10.57 13.46
CA ALA A 73 1.49 -10.74 12.29
C ALA A 73 2.18 -11.58 11.19
N ILE A 74 3.46 -11.32 10.91
CA ILE A 74 4.26 -12.05 9.93
C ILE A 74 4.52 -13.48 10.40
N ALA A 75 4.80 -13.69 11.69
CA ALA A 75 4.97 -15.02 12.24
C ALA A 75 3.70 -15.87 12.10
N ALA A 76 2.51 -15.25 12.31
CA ALA A 76 1.21 -15.91 12.12
C ALA A 76 0.83 -16.13 10.65
N LYS A 77 1.25 -15.24 9.76
CA LYS A 77 0.99 -15.31 8.31
C LYS A 77 2.14 -14.69 7.53
N PRO A 78 3.14 -15.51 7.10
CA PRO A 78 4.37 -15.03 6.46
C PRO A 78 4.19 -14.34 5.10
N ASP A 79 3.06 -14.55 4.43
CA ASP A 79 2.71 -13.93 3.14
C ASP A 79 1.80 -12.69 3.27
N LEU A 80 1.62 -12.16 4.48
CA LEU A 80 0.81 -10.97 4.71
C LEU A 80 1.59 -9.71 4.29
N LEU A 81 1.42 -9.31 3.03
CA LEU A 81 2.15 -8.18 2.41
C LEU A 81 2.04 -6.88 3.20
N GLU A 82 0.84 -6.58 3.73
CA GLU A 82 0.63 -5.36 4.50
C GLU A 82 1.47 -5.34 5.78
N ALA A 83 1.65 -6.50 6.45
CA ALA A 83 2.45 -6.56 7.67
C ALA A 83 3.93 -6.32 7.40
N HIS A 84 4.48 -6.87 6.31
CA HIS A 84 5.86 -6.61 5.87
C HIS A 84 6.07 -5.13 5.53
N SER A 85 5.18 -4.53 4.74
CA SER A 85 5.25 -3.12 4.38
C SER A 85 5.19 -2.22 5.61
N ASN A 86 4.27 -2.50 6.53
CA ASN A 86 4.10 -1.77 7.78
C ASN A 86 5.31 -1.93 8.70
N LEU A 87 5.92 -3.12 8.77
CA LEU A 87 7.14 -3.39 9.54
C LEU A 87 8.31 -2.55 9.04
N VAL A 88 8.56 -2.53 7.73
CA VAL A 88 9.62 -1.70 7.13
C VAL A 88 9.42 -0.23 7.48
N TYR A 89 8.18 0.25 7.43
CA TYR A 89 7.86 1.64 7.79
C TYR A 89 8.06 1.90 9.29
N ALA A 90 7.60 1.00 10.17
CA ALA A 90 7.75 1.13 11.62
C ALA A 90 9.23 1.13 12.04
N LEU A 91 10.06 0.27 11.43
CA LEU A 91 11.51 0.24 11.65
C LEU A 91 12.18 1.59 11.30
N LYS A 92 11.74 2.25 10.23
CA LYS A 92 12.26 3.60 9.89
C LYS A 92 11.92 4.67 10.92
N LEU A 93 10.87 4.48 11.71
CA LEU A 93 10.44 5.40 12.76
C LEU A 93 11.03 5.04 14.14
N SER A 94 11.55 3.83 14.30
CA SER A 94 12.16 3.37 15.55
C SER A 94 13.57 3.91 15.67
N PRO A 95 13.93 4.64 16.75
CA PRO A 95 15.27 5.16 16.95
C PRO A 95 16.31 4.07 17.17
N ASP A 96 15.89 2.88 17.62
CA ASP A 96 16.78 1.76 17.94
C ASP A 96 16.99 0.80 16.75
N ALA A 97 16.29 1.02 15.62
CA ALA A 97 16.42 0.15 14.47
C ALA A 97 17.71 0.43 13.70
N LEU A 98 18.48 -0.62 13.43
CA LEU A 98 19.68 -0.54 12.61
C LEU A 98 19.31 -0.49 11.11
N ALA A 99 20.12 0.19 10.32
CA ALA A 99 19.95 0.23 8.87
C ALA A 99 19.99 -1.18 8.23
N SER A 100 20.74 -2.10 8.84
CA SER A 100 20.78 -3.52 8.47
C SER A 100 19.42 -4.21 8.62
N ASP A 101 18.67 -3.88 9.69
CA ASP A 101 17.36 -4.48 9.96
C ASP A 101 16.33 -4.01 8.96
N ILE A 102 16.32 -2.70 8.67
CA ILE A 102 15.46 -2.11 7.64
C ILE A 102 15.75 -2.74 6.27
N LYS A 103 17.03 -2.89 5.92
CA LYS A 103 17.45 -3.50 4.67
C LYS A 103 17.02 -4.97 4.57
N SER A 104 17.22 -5.75 5.63
CA SER A 104 16.87 -7.18 5.65
C SER A 104 15.36 -7.39 5.50
N GLU A 105 14.54 -6.60 6.20
CA GLU A 105 13.08 -6.65 6.07
C GLU A 105 12.59 -6.16 4.70
N ALA A 106 13.21 -5.13 4.13
CA ALA A 106 12.86 -4.68 2.77
C ALA A 106 13.18 -5.78 1.73
N ILE A 107 14.27 -6.51 1.88
CA ILE A 107 14.60 -7.66 1.03
C ILE A 107 13.60 -8.81 1.24
N ALA A 108 13.24 -9.12 2.49
CA ALA A 108 12.23 -10.14 2.80
C ALA A 108 10.88 -9.79 2.17
N PHE A 109 10.43 -8.55 2.32
CA PHE A 109 9.22 -8.04 1.66
C PHE A 109 9.28 -8.20 0.14
N GLY A 110 10.40 -7.81 -0.48
CA GLY A 110 10.59 -7.98 -1.92
C GLY A 110 10.48 -9.43 -2.39
N ARG A 111 10.99 -10.40 -1.61
CA ARG A 111 10.83 -11.83 -1.90
C ARG A 111 9.37 -12.28 -1.82
N VAL A 112 8.64 -11.87 -0.78
CA VAL A 112 7.21 -12.21 -0.63
C VAL A 112 6.41 -11.64 -1.79
N VAL A 113 6.65 -10.38 -2.19
CA VAL A 113 6.01 -9.78 -3.37
C VAL A 113 6.34 -10.58 -4.62
N SER A 114 7.62 -10.89 -4.86
CA SER A 114 8.05 -11.63 -6.07
C SER A 114 7.44 -13.02 -6.17
N ASN A 115 7.26 -13.71 -5.05
CA ASN A 115 6.64 -15.03 -5.01
C ASN A 115 5.13 -14.99 -5.32
N ASN A 116 4.47 -13.87 -5.00
CA ASN A 116 3.03 -13.68 -5.24
C ASN A 116 2.72 -13.13 -6.64
N VAL A 117 3.72 -12.54 -7.32
CA VAL A 117 3.56 -11.99 -8.66
C VAL A 117 3.95 -13.03 -9.69
N LYS A 118 2.97 -13.60 -10.38
CA LYS A 118 3.23 -14.41 -11.58
C LYS A 118 3.76 -13.49 -12.68
N SER A 119 5.04 -13.64 -13.02
CA SER A 119 5.61 -12.94 -14.18
C SER A 119 4.81 -13.32 -15.45
N LYS A 120 4.09 -12.37 -16.03
CA LYS A 120 3.46 -12.55 -17.33
C LYS A 120 4.51 -12.33 -18.42
N GLY A 121 5.21 -13.38 -18.78
CA GLY A 121 5.98 -13.49 -20.03
C GLY A 121 7.27 -12.64 -20.13
N ASN A 122 8.17 -13.09 -20.98
CA ASN A 122 9.32 -12.31 -21.43
C ASN A 122 8.83 -11.19 -22.37
N ARG A 123 8.82 -9.95 -21.87
CA ARG A 123 8.68 -8.80 -22.75
C ARG A 123 9.99 -8.60 -23.48
N THR A 124 10.01 -8.90 -24.75
CA THR A 124 11.13 -8.56 -25.65
C THR A 124 11.00 -7.09 -26.04
N ASN A 125 11.59 -6.21 -25.25
CA ASN A 125 11.86 -4.86 -25.73
C ASN A 125 12.88 -4.95 -26.86
N THR A 126 12.50 -4.51 -28.04
CA THR A 126 13.45 -4.33 -29.14
C THR A 126 14.55 -3.37 -28.71
N ARG A 127 15.83 -3.73 -28.92
CA ARG A 127 17.00 -2.86 -28.63
C ARG A 127 17.19 -1.78 -29.69
N ASP A 128 16.12 -1.26 -30.23
CA ASP A 128 16.15 -0.16 -31.17
C ASP A 128 16.40 1.14 -30.39
N ARG A 129 17.55 1.78 -30.65
CA ARG A 129 17.99 3.03 -30.02
C ARG A 129 17.16 4.25 -30.45
N ASP A 130 16.55 4.16 -31.62
CA ASP A 130 15.78 5.26 -32.22
C ASP A 130 14.29 5.16 -31.86
N LYS A 131 13.89 4.07 -31.23
CA LYS A 131 12.49 3.89 -30.77
C LYS A 131 12.15 4.86 -29.65
N ARG A 132 11.05 5.59 -29.82
CA ARG A 132 10.48 6.43 -28.77
C ARG A 132 10.14 5.61 -27.52
N ILE A 133 10.69 5.99 -26.37
CA ILE A 133 10.49 5.28 -25.10
C ILE A 133 9.09 5.63 -24.57
N ARG A 134 8.28 4.62 -24.26
CA ARG A 134 7.00 4.81 -23.55
C ARG A 134 7.24 4.59 -22.05
N VAL A 135 6.92 5.60 -21.25
CA VAL A 135 7.03 5.56 -19.77
C VAL A 135 5.63 5.59 -19.17
N GLY A 136 5.22 4.52 -18.52
CA GLY A 136 3.97 4.45 -17.76
C GLY A 136 4.14 5.04 -16.36
N ILE A 137 3.24 5.93 -15.94
CA ILE A 137 3.17 6.47 -14.59
C ILE A 137 1.88 5.99 -13.95
N VAL A 138 1.99 5.08 -12.97
CA VAL A 138 0.87 4.57 -12.18
C VAL A 138 0.78 5.35 -10.88
N SER A 139 -0.28 6.12 -10.67
CA SER A 139 -0.42 6.93 -9.44
C SER A 139 -1.86 7.31 -9.13
N GLY A 140 -2.20 7.33 -7.83
CA GLY A 140 -3.42 7.96 -7.29
C GLY A 140 -3.29 9.47 -7.05
N ASP A 141 -2.10 10.03 -7.25
CA ASP A 141 -1.74 11.40 -6.85
C ASP A 141 -1.52 12.35 -8.04
N LEU A 142 -1.99 11.97 -9.23
CA LEU A 142 -2.01 12.84 -10.42
C LEU A 142 -3.14 13.88 -10.32
N ARG A 143 -3.18 14.58 -9.22
CA ARG A 143 -4.17 15.58 -8.81
C ARG A 143 -3.49 16.67 -7.98
N SER A 144 -4.23 17.55 -7.29
CA SER A 144 -3.66 18.54 -6.37
C SER A 144 -2.95 17.85 -5.21
N HIS A 145 -1.69 17.47 -5.44
CA HIS A 145 -0.83 16.74 -4.52
C HIS A 145 0.65 17.13 -4.73
N VAL A 146 1.51 16.88 -3.75
CA VAL A 146 2.95 17.18 -3.84
C VAL A 146 3.61 16.43 -5.01
N ILE A 147 3.20 15.19 -5.31
CA ILE A 147 3.71 14.40 -6.43
C ILE A 147 3.48 15.11 -7.76
N ALA A 148 2.30 15.70 -7.98
CA ALA A 148 2.00 16.47 -9.19
C ALA A 148 2.95 17.67 -9.35
N ARG A 149 3.24 18.38 -8.26
CA ARG A 149 4.16 19.52 -8.26
C ARG A 149 5.60 19.11 -8.60
N LEU A 150 6.04 17.92 -8.17
CA LEU A 150 7.37 17.39 -8.51
C LEU A 150 7.44 16.87 -9.93
N LEU A 151 6.34 16.30 -10.42
CA LEU A 151 6.26 15.68 -11.74
C LEU A 151 6.13 16.71 -12.87
N GLU A 152 5.38 17.79 -12.66
CA GLU A 152 5.08 18.79 -13.67
C GLU A 152 6.34 19.44 -14.29
N PRO A 153 7.38 19.87 -13.52
CA PRO A 153 8.62 20.36 -14.10
C PRO A 153 9.37 19.33 -14.93
N VAL A 154 9.29 18.05 -14.57
CA VAL A 154 9.91 16.96 -15.33
C VAL A 154 9.19 16.81 -16.67
N LEU A 155 7.85 16.70 -16.65
CA LEU A 155 7.03 16.53 -17.85
C LEU A 155 7.12 17.71 -18.82
N SER A 156 7.29 18.94 -18.30
CA SER A 156 7.38 20.15 -19.12
C SER A 156 8.74 20.34 -19.82
N ASN A 157 9.80 19.76 -19.28
CA ASN A 157 11.17 19.94 -19.77
C ASN A 157 11.75 18.73 -20.52
N ILE A 158 10.99 17.66 -20.67
CA ILE A 158 11.48 16.45 -21.35
C ILE A 158 11.31 16.52 -22.85
N ASP A 159 12.25 15.93 -23.58
CA ASP A 159 12.16 15.80 -25.05
C ASP A 159 11.07 14.77 -25.42
N ARG A 160 9.93 15.26 -25.87
CA ARG A 160 8.76 14.46 -26.24
C ARG A 160 8.91 13.73 -27.57
N SER A 161 9.92 14.06 -28.37
CA SER A 161 10.22 13.30 -29.58
C SER A 161 10.79 11.92 -29.21
N ARG A 162 11.51 11.85 -28.09
CA ARG A 162 12.17 10.63 -27.61
C ARG A 162 11.38 9.87 -26.56
N ILE A 163 10.56 10.57 -25.74
CA ILE A 163 9.84 9.98 -24.61
C ILE A 163 8.36 10.32 -24.70
N ALA A 164 7.51 9.30 -24.55
CA ALA A 164 6.07 9.41 -24.41
C ALA A 164 5.65 8.96 -23.02
N PHE A 165 4.90 9.79 -22.31
CA PHE A 165 4.32 9.41 -21.01
C PHE A 165 2.89 8.95 -21.17
N VAL A 166 2.56 7.84 -20.49
CA VAL A 166 1.18 7.33 -20.35
C VAL A 166 0.81 7.37 -18.88
N ALA A 167 -0.30 8.02 -18.55
CA ALA A 167 -0.81 8.04 -17.19
C ALA A 167 -1.77 6.86 -16.96
N TYR A 168 -1.59 6.16 -15.84
CA TYR A 168 -2.52 5.18 -15.28
C TYR A 168 -2.99 5.71 -13.93
N SER A 169 -4.10 6.48 -13.94
CA SER A 169 -4.58 7.19 -12.77
C SER A 169 -5.50 6.31 -11.92
N ASN A 170 -5.11 6.11 -10.66
CA ASN A 170 -5.95 5.46 -9.64
C ASN A 170 -6.61 6.50 -8.71
N SER A 171 -7.08 7.60 -9.28
CA SER A 171 -7.81 8.64 -8.56
C SER A 171 -9.16 8.90 -9.22
N SER A 172 -10.22 8.97 -8.41
CA SER A 172 -11.55 9.43 -8.83
C SER A 172 -11.67 10.95 -8.83
N ILE A 173 -10.64 11.68 -8.33
CA ILE A 173 -10.63 13.13 -8.27
C ILE A 173 -10.06 13.66 -9.59
N ASP A 174 -10.83 14.52 -10.27
CA ASP A 174 -10.45 15.22 -11.50
C ASP A 174 -10.50 16.73 -11.23
N ASP A 175 -9.41 17.28 -10.70
CA ASP A 175 -9.27 18.69 -10.37
C ASP A 175 -8.49 19.47 -11.46
N ALA A 176 -8.34 20.78 -11.25
CA ALA A 176 -7.62 21.65 -12.18
C ALA A 176 -6.15 21.20 -12.41
N THR A 177 -5.52 20.59 -11.40
CA THR A 177 -4.17 20.02 -11.53
C THR A 177 -4.19 18.79 -12.43
N THR A 178 -5.18 17.89 -12.25
CA THR A 178 -5.37 16.73 -13.12
C THR A 178 -5.55 17.14 -14.58
N GLN A 179 -6.40 18.13 -14.84
CA GLN A 179 -6.66 18.63 -16.20
C GLN A 179 -5.40 19.24 -16.84
N ARG A 180 -4.63 19.99 -16.07
CA ARG A 180 -3.35 20.56 -16.52
C ARG A 180 -2.31 19.46 -16.80
N LEU A 181 -2.19 18.46 -15.92
CA LEU A 181 -1.27 17.34 -16.12
C LEU A 181 -1.61 16.53 -17.36
N ARG A 182 -2.89 16.32 -17.68
CA ARG A 182 -3.30 15.56 -18.88
C ARG A 182 -2.66 16.07 -20.17
N SER A 183 -2.44 17.38 -20.30
CA SER A 183 -1.80 17.97 -21.48
C SER A 183 -0.36 17.51 -21.69
N TRP A 184 0.28 16.97 -20.64
CA TRP A 184 1.66 16.49 -20.67
C TRP A 184 1.80 15.00 -21.01
N PHE A 185 0.68 14.24 -20.94
CA PHE A 185 0.67 12.81 -21.27
C PHE A 185 0.21 12.58 -22.70
N SER A 186 0.79 11.56 -23.34
CA SER A 186 0.36 11.11 -24.67
C SER A 186 -0.92 10.29 -24.62
N ASP A 187 -1.20 9.66 -23.46
CA ASP A 187 -2.42 8.90 -23.18
C ASP A 187 -2.72 8.96 -21.69
N TRP A 188 -4.01 8.89 -21.32
CA TRP A 188 -4.48 8.96 -19.94
C TRP A 188 -5.55 7.88 -19.71
N ARG A 189 -5.23 6.89 -18.89
CA ARG A 189 -6.09 5.77 -18.57
C ARG A 189 -6.49 5.80 -17.10
N SER A 190 -7.79 5.74 -16.81
CA SER A 190 -8.27 5.53 -15.44
C SER A 190 -8.22 4.05 -15.10
N ILE A 191 -7.63 3.74 -13.94
CA ILE A 191 -7.57 2.39 -13.39
C ILE A 191 -8.34 2.28 -12.06
N VAL A 192 -9.19 3.25 -11.77
CA VAL A 192 -10.03 3.27 -10.55
C VAL A 192 -11.02 2.10 -10.57
N GLY A 193 -10.99 1.27 -9.53
CA GLY A 193 -11.89 0.11 -9.40
C GLY A 193 -11.60 -1.06 -10.34
N ILE A 194 -10.51 -1.00 -11.11
CA ILE A 194 -10.06 -2.10 -11.95
C ILE A 194 -9.23 -3.08 -11.10
N ARG A 195 -9.40 -4.40 -11.31
CA ARG A 195 -8.61 -5.42 -10.61
C ARG A 195 -7.17 -5.43 -11.11
N ASP A 196 -6.23 -5.79 -10.25
CA ASP A 196 -4.78 -5.74 -10.53
C ASP A 196 -4.40 -6.53 -11.80
N GLU A 197 -5.03 -7.68 -12.06
CA GLU A 197 -4.76 -8.48 -13.27
C GLU A 197 -5.15 -7.72 -14.55
N GLN A 198 -6.25 -7.00 -14.52
CA GLN A 198 -6.73 -6.18 -15.65
C GLN A 198 -5.88 -4.91 -15.81
N VAL A 199 -5.39 -4.33 -14.69
CA VAL A 199 -4.43 -3.21 -14.73
C VAL A 199 -3.15 -3.66 -15.43
N VAL A 200 -2.62 -4.85 -15.11
CA VAL A 200 -1.43 -5.40 -15.77
C VAL A 200 -1.65 -5.59 -17.27
N GLU A 201 -2.83 -6.03 -17.69
CA GLU A 201 -3.19 -6.12 -19.11
C GLU A 201 -3.21 -4.74 -19.76
N THR A 202 -3.89 -3.78 -19.15
CA THR A 202 -3.97 -2.38 -19.63
C THR A 202 -2.61 -1.70 -19.78
N ILE A 203 -1.64 -2.03 -18.92
CA ILE A 203 -0.26 -1.51 -18.99
C ILE A 203 0.55 -2.25 -20.07
N SER A 204 0.15 -3.46 -20.40
CA SER A 204 0.88 -4.33 -21.34
C SER A 204 0.62 -4.00 -22.81
N ASP A 205 -0.52 -3.39 -23.11
CA ASP A 205 -0.95 -2.91 -24.42
C ASP A 205 -0.35 -1.55 -24.76
#